data_e32b109f1f7cb201939032c596d29bdd
#
_entry.id   e32b109f1f7cb201939032c596d29bdd
#
_cell.length_a   1.000
_cell.length_b   1.000
_cell.length_c   1.000
_cell.angle_alpha   90.00
_cell.angle_beta   90.00
_cell.angle_gamma   90.00
#
_symmetry.space_group_name_H-M   'P 1'
#
loop_
_entity.id
_entity.type
_entity.pdbx_description
1 polymer ?
#
loop_
_entity_poly.entity_id
_entity_poly.type
_entity_poly.pdbx_seq_one_letter_code
_entity_poly.pdbx_strand_id
1 'polypeptide(L)'
;MSTITVKPVETRREQKQFIRLANEIYAGDHMWCPPLLIDLKERAGFSKHPFHEINDTQTFIALRDGKVVGRIQAIVNHGHNERYDEGLGFFGLFEAIDDQDVANALFEKARTWLAERGMTAMRGPVNPGLNYEVGLLIDGWHSPPCFMKTYNPPYYADLLEQYGLRKVEDMVAFYAPTDIVDRLDPKMFRIVDIAKEKFNLKLRTLDRKRFKEDVRTFLDIYNKSLVGTWGFVPMSDAELEHIAKGLKLLIVPELTTFIEADGKVIGASVVLLDYNEVIKEIGGKLFPFGYKLFTKRRKITKMRLISANVLPEYQKWGLGVVLVSRLKDLWKKWTVDHLEISWVLESNHLSYKSLARAGCTVDKTYRVYDKAF
;
A
#
# COMPACT_ATOMS: atom_id res chain seq x y z
N MET A 1 -5.32 -39.35 3.25
CA MET A 1 -5.07 -37.89 3.19
C MET A 1 -6.40 -37.19 3.40
N SER A 2 -6.47 -36.22 4.30
CA SER A 2 -7.72 -35.45 4.51
C SER A 2 -8.00 -34.56 3.29
N THR A 3 -9.23 -34.58 2.79
CA THR A 3 -9.61 -33.86 1.57
C THR A 3 -9.66 -32.35 1.82
N ILE A 4 -8.96 -31.56 0.98
CA ILE A 4 -9.06 -30.10 0.97
C ILE A 4 -10.23 -29.71 0.06
N THR A 5 -11.14 -28.92 0.59
CA THR A 5 -12.27 -28.36 -0.17
C THR A 5 -12.16 -26.84 -0.20
N VAL A 6 -12.16 -26.23 -1.40
CA VAL A 6 -12.16 -24.78 -1.57
C VAL A 6 -13.53 -24.32 -2.06
N LYS A 7 -14.12 -23.37 -1.33
CA LYS A 7 -15.46 -22.84 -1.65
C LYS A 7 -15.53 -21.31 -1.56
N PRO A 8 -16.46 -20.68 -2.29
CA PRO A 8 -16.70 -19.24 -2.15
C PRO A 8 -17.19 -18.88 -0.74
N VAL A 9 -16.94 -17.63 -0.34
CA VAL A 9 -17.43 -17.06 0.92
C VAL A 9 -18.76 -16.36 0.63
N GLU A 10 -19.86 -16.94 1.11
CA GLU A 10 -21.23 -16.44 0.83
C GLU A 10 -21.95 -15.98 2.11
N THR A 11 -21.68 -16.66 3.23
CA THR A 11 -22.41 -16.43 4.47
C THR A 11 -21.62 -15.54 5.45
N ARG A 12 -22.34 -14.86 6.35
CA ARG A 12 -21.72 -14.09 7.44
C ARG A 12 -20.82 -14.95 8.35
N ARG A 13 -21.11 -16.24 8.47
CA ARG A 13 -20.27 -17.18 9.24
C ARG A 13 -18.95 -17.40 8.53
N GLU A 14 -18.95 -17.62 7.24
CA GLU A 14 -17.75 -17.79 6.42
C GLU A 14 -16.91 -16.51 6.34
N GLN A 15 -17.54 -15.33 6.24
CA GLN A 15 -16.86 -14.04 6.32
C GLN A 15 -16.09 -13.90 7.64
N LYS A 16 -16.71 -14.29 8.77
CA LYS A 16 -16.03 -14.30 10.06
C LYS A 16 -14.87 -15.29 10.10
N GLN A 17 -15.01 -16.47 9.50
CA GLN A 17 -13.94 -17.48 9.41
C GLN A 17 -12.79 -16.96 8.54
N PHE A 18 -13.09 -16.37 7.37
CA PHE A 18 -12.13 -15.73 6.49
C PHE A 18 -11.28 -14.68 7.23
N ILE A 19 -11.92 -13.82 8.03
CA ILE A 19 -11.23 -12.77 8.79
C ILE A 19 -10.39 -13.35 9.92
N ARG A 20 -10.90 -14.37 10.65
CA ARG A 20 -10.23 -14.94 11.82
C ARG A 20 -8.99 -15.75 11.48
N LEU A 21 -8.90 -16.33 10.29
CA LEU A 21 -7.78 -17.17 9.90
C LEU A 21 -6.42 -16.49 10.11
N ALA A 22 -6.29 -15.22 9.75
CA ALA A 22 -5.05 -14.46 9.96
C ALA A 22 -4.63 -14.43 11.44
N ASN A 23 -5.58 -14.23 12.38
CA ASN A 23 -5.26 -14.24 13.82
C ASN A 23 -4.75 -15.62 14.28
N GLU A 24 -5.14 -16.70 13.62
CA GLU A 24 -4.69 -18.06 13.94
C GLU A 24 -3.30 -18.33 13.34
N ILE A 25 -3.05 -17.89 12.12
CA ILE A 25 -1.75 -18.03 11.44
C ILE A 25 -0.66 -17.21 12.16
N TYR A 26 -0.98 -15.97 12.53
CA TYR A 26 -0.02 -15.07 13.20
C TYR A 26 -0.04 -15.17 14.72
N ALA A 27 -0.66 -16.21 15.31
CA ALA A 27 -0.68 -16.39 16.74
C ALA A 27 0.76 -16.51 17.29
N GLY A 28 1.12 -15.58 18.19
CA GLY A 28 2.48 -15.51 18.76
C GLY A 28 3.49 -14.70 17.94
N ASP A 29 3.15 -14.23 16.75
CA ASP A 29 4.00 -13.33 15.98
C ASP A 29 3.88 -11.88 16.49
N HIS A 30 4.94 -11.43 17.15
CA HIS A 30 5.00 -10.09 17.73
C HIS A 30 5.21 -8.99 16.68
N MET A 31 5.61 -9.32 15.46
CA MET A 31 5.78 -8.34 14.38
C MET A 31 4.47 -8.07 13.65
N TRP A 32 3.55 -9.02 13.65
CA TRP A 32 2.27 -8.86 12.99
C TRP A 32 1.39 -7.77 13.63
N CYS A 33 0.77 -6.96 12.78
CA CYS A 33 -0.25 -5.99 13.16
C CYS A 33 -1.58 -6.35 12.46
N PRO A 34 -2.66 -6.61 13.22
CA PRO A 34 -3.95 -6.90 12.62
C PRO A 34 -4.43 -5.67 11.83
N PRO A 35 -4.95 -5.83 10.61
CA PRO A 35 -5.53 -4.71 9.88
C PRO A 35 -6.76 -4.16 10.60
N LEU A 36 -7.13 -2.91 10.31
CA LEU A 36 -8.41 -2.38 10.74
C LEU A 36 -9.54 -3.24 10.18
N LEU A 37 -10.39 -3.77 11.06
CA LEU A 37 -11.45 -4.71 10.68
C LEU A 37 -12.43 -4.12 9.67
N ILE A 38 -12.68 -2.80 9.72
CA ILE A 38 -13.53 -2.11 8.76
C ILE A 38 -12.90 -2.14 7.37
N ASP A 39 -11.62 -1.80 7.28
CA ASP A 39 -10.86 -1.76 6.04
C ASP A 39 -10.69 -3.17 5.42
N LEU A 40 -10.40 -4.19 6.25
CA LEU A 40 -10.34 -5.58 5.77
C LEU A 40 -11.67 -6.07 5.19
N LYS A 41 -12.81 -5.71 5.81
CA LYS A 41 -14.13 -6.06 5.28
C LYS A 41 -14.43 -5.37 3.95
N GLU A 42 -14.05 -4.11 3.82
CA GLU A 42 -14.18 -3.35 2.59
C GLU A 42 -13.35 -3.97 1.47
N ARG A 43 -12.07 -4.23 1.72
CA ARG A 43 -11.17 -4.86 0.74
C ARG A 43 -11.59 -6.27 0.33
N ALA A 44 -12.16 -7.04 1.25
CA ALA A 44 -12.67 -8.38 0.96
C ALA A 44 -14.04 -8.40 0.24
N GLY A 45 -14.67 -7.24 0.02
CA GLY A 45 -16.01 -7.17 -0.56
C GLY A 45 -17.13 -7.56 0.41
N PHE A 46 -16.87 -7.61 1.73
CA PHE A 46 -17.89 -7.92 2.74
C PHE A 46 -18.66 -6.69 3.23
N SER A 47 -18.22 -5.51 2.84
CA SER A 47 -18.93 -4.25 2.99
C SER A 47 -18.69 -3.37 1.77
N LYS A 48 -19.52 -2.33 1.61
CA LYS A 48 -19.46 -1.44 0.44
C LYS A 48 -18.10 -0.81 0.28
N HIS A 49 -17.54 -0.94 -0.93
CA HIS A 49 -16.34 -0.25 -1.34
C HIS A 49 -16.41 0.02 -2.86
N PRO A 50 -16.09 1.24 -3.34
CA PRO A 50 -16.25 1.61 -4.75
C PRO A 50 -15.50 0.71 -5.73
N PHE A 51 -14.36 0.16 -5.33
CA PHE A 51 -13.60 -0.77 -6.16
C PHE A 51 -14.44 -1.98 -6.64
N HIS A 52 -15.28 -2.53 -5.76
CA HIS A 52 -16.11 -3.69 -6.07
C HIS A 52 -17.37 -3.34 -6.89
N GLU A 53 -17.68 -2.08 -7.07
CA GLU A 53 -18.81 -1.64 -7.91
C GLU A 53 -18.45 -1.67 -9.41
N ILE A 54 -17.16 -1.61 -9.73
CA ILE A 54 -16.65 -1.54 -11.11
C ILE A 54 -15.72 -2.71 -11.47
N ASN A 55 -15.45 -3.63 -10.55
CA ASN A 55 -14.55 -4.77 -10.75
C ASN A 55 -15.18 -6.04 -10.19
N ASP A 56 -14.86 -7.19 -10.79
CA ASP A 56 -15.33 -8.48 -10.30
C ASP A 56 -14.40 -9.03 -9.23
N THR A 57 -14.94 -9.46 -8.12
CA THR A 57 -14.16 -10.06 -7.03
C THR A 57 -14.86 -11.23 -6.39
N GLN A 58 -14.11 -12.25 -6.01
CA GLN A 58 -14.63 -13.38 -5.25
C GLN A 58 -13.61 -13.84 -4.21
N THR A 59 -14.06 -13.94 -2.97
CA THR A 59 -13.27 -14.50 -1.87
C THR A 59 -13.55 -16.00 -1.70
N PHE A 60 -12.51 -16.77 -1.39
CA PHE A 60 -12.59 -18.21 -1.17
C PHE A 60 -11.94 -18.59 0.17
N ILE A 61 -12.42 -19.69 0.77
CA ILE A 61 -11.79 -20.37 1.92
C ILE A 61 -11.49 -21.82 1.57
N ALA A 62 -10.33 -22.30 2.02
CA ALA A 62 -9.96 -23.71 2.00
C ALA A 62 -10.28 -24.34 3.35
N LEU A 63 -10.95 -25.50 3.32
CA LEU A 63 -11.27 -26.29 4.50
C LEU A 63 -10.58 -27.64 4.44
N ARG A 64 -10.04 -28.07 5.58
CA ARG A 64 -9.54 -29.41 5.84
C ARG A 64 -10.25 -29.94 7.10
N ASP A 65 -10.96 -31.06 7.00
CA ASP A 65 -11.73 -31.64 8.10
C ASP A 65 -12.69 -30.63 8.77
N GLY A 66 -13.32 -29.77 7.95
CA GLY A 66 -14.24 -28.73 8.42
C GLY A 66 -13.61 -27.49 9.04
N LYS A 67 -12.27 -27.47 9.21
CA LYS A 67 -11.54 -26.31 9.71
C LYS A 67 -11.00 -25.48 8.54
N VAL A 68 -11.11 -24.15 8.63
CA VAL A 68 -10.52 -23.24 7.64
C VAL A 68 -8.99 -23.23 7.82
N VAL A 69 -8.27 -23.52 6.74
CA VAL A 69 -6.80 -23.63 6.70
C VAL A 69 -6.16 -22.69 5.70
N GLY A 70 -6.97 -21.98 4.88
CA GLY A 70 -6.47 -20.99 3.93
C GLY A 70 -7.59 -20.12 3.38
N ARG A 71 -7.20 -18.99 2.78
CA ARG A 71 -8.11 -18.05 2.12
C ARG A 71 -7.41 -17.37 0.94
N ILE A 72 -8.19 -16.90 -0.04
CA ILE A 72 -7.71 -16.10 -1.17
C ILE A 72 -8.84 -15.24 -1.72
N GLN A 73 -8.53 -14.15 -2.39
CA GLN A 73 -9.44 -13.38 -3.21
C GLN A 73 -8.97 -13.41 -4.67
N ALA A 74 -9.87 -13.70 -5.60
CA ALA A 74 -9.66 -13.54 -7.04
C ALA A 74 -10.32 -12.23 -7.49
N ILE A 75 -9.69 -11.52 -8.44
CA ILE A 75 -10.07 -10.17 -8.84
C ILE A 75 -9.89 -10.02 -10.34
N VAL A 76 -10.91 -9.49 -11.05
CA VAL A 76 -10.78 -8.94 -12.40
C VAL A 76 -10.87 -7.44 -12.30
N ASN A 77 -9.75 -6.75 -12.57
CA ASN A 77 -9.70 -5.30 -12.61
C ASN A 77 -9.91 -4.82 -14.05
N HIS A 78 -11.13 -4.43 -14.37
CA HIS A 78 -11.51 -4.02 -15.72
C HIS A 78 -10.73 -2.79 -16.19
N GLY A 79 -10.52 -1.80 -15.32
CA GLY A 79 -9.74 -0.60 -15.66
C GLY A 79 -8.27 -0.90 -15.95
N HIS A 80 -7.69 -1.95 -15.32
CA HIS A 80 -6.35 -2.41 -15.66
C HIS A 80 -6.33 -3.04 -17.04
N ASN A 81 -7.22 -3.99 -17.29
CA ASN A 81 -7.25 -4.73 -18.57
C ASN A 81 -7.56 -3.82 -19.77
N GLU A 82 -8.46 -2.86 -19.60
CA GLU A 82 -8.73 -1.83 -20.63
C GLU A 82 -7.49 -0.95 -20.90
N ARG A 83 -6.78 -0.53 -19.84
CA ARG A 83 -5.63 0.35 -19.97
C ARG A 83 -4.43 -0.31 -20.65
N TYR A 84 -4.17 -1.57 -20.34
CA TYR A 84 -2.97 -2.29 -20.78
C TYR A 84 -3.26 -3.26 -21.94
N ASP A 85 -4.51 -3.37 -22.37
CA ASP A 85 -4.97 -4.33 -23.39
C ASP A 85 -4.54 -5.77 -23.03
N GLU A 86 -4.78 -6.17 -21.75
CA GLU A 86 -4.37 -7.45 -21.18
C GLU A 86 -5.58 -8.25 -20.70
N GLY A 87 -5.48 -9.59 -20.73
CA GLY A 87 -6.39 -10.53 -20.09
C GLY A 87 -5.85 -10.96 -18.73
N LEU A 88 -5.53 -10.02 -17.84
CA LEU A 88 -4.87 -10.28 -16.58
C LEU A 88 -5.86 -10.28 -15.40
N GLY A 89 -5.93 -11.41 -14.70
CA GLY A 89 -6.57 -11.51 -13.40
C GLY A 89 -5.61 -11.19 -12.26
N PHE A 90 -6.16 -10.97 -11.07
CA PHE A 90 -5.36 -10.72 -9.88
C PHE A 90 -5.78 -11.64 -8.74
N PHE A 91 -4.88 -11.85 -7.78
CA PHE A 91 -5.19 -12.48 -6.50
C PHE A 91 -4.71 -11.62 -5.34
N GLY A 92 -5.42 -11.71 -4.21
CA GLY A 92 -5.07 -11.00 -3.00
C GLY A 92 -5.63 -11.66 -1.75
N LEU A 93 -5.42 -11.03 -0.60
CA LEU A 93 -5.85 -11.50 0.72
C LEU A 93 -5.50 -12.97 0.98
N PHE A 94 -4.40 -13.44 0.36
CA PHE A 94 -3.91 -14.80 0.49
C PHE A 94 -3.39 -15.04 1.91
N GLU A 95 -3.90 -16.09 2.54
CA GLU A 95 -3.40 -16.62 3.78
C GLU A 95 -3.53 -18.15 3.74
N ALA A 96 -2.53 -18.85 4.16
CA ALA A 96 -2.54 -20.31 4.26
C ALA A 96 -1.64 -20.78 5.40
N ILE A 97 -1.97 -21.92 6.00
CA ILE A 97 -1.02 -22.65 6.83
C ILE A 97 0.17 -23.08 5.97
N ASP A 98 1.30 -23.42 6.58
CA ASP A 98 2.48 -23.92 5.86
C ASP A 98 2.21 -25.32 5.29
N ASP A 99 1.52 -25.33 4.14
CA ASP A 99 1.06 -26.54 3.46
C ASP A 99 0.84 -26.25 1.98
N GLN A 100 1.65 -26.87 1.13
CA GLN A 100 1.64 -26.67 -0.31
C GLN A 100 0.32 -27.11 -0.97
N ASP A 101 -0.31 -28.19 -0.48
CA ASP A 101 -1.56 -28.65 -1.05
C ASP A 101 -2.71 -27.66 -0.81
N VAL A 102 -2.70 -26.99 0.35
CA VAL A 102 -3.66 -25.91 0.65
C VAL A 102 -3.44 -24.72 -0.28
N ALA A 103 -2.18 -24.30 -0.45
CA ALA A 103 -1.84 -23.20 -1.36
C ALA A 103 -2.22 -23.54 -2.80
N ASN A 104 -1.86 -24.72 -3.29
CA ASN A 104 -2.22 -25.20 -4.63
C ASN A 104 -3.74 -25.18 -4.85
N ALA A 105 -4.51 -25.70 -3.90
CA ALA A 105 -5.98 -25.73 -4.01
C ALA A 105 -6.58 -24.34 -4.09
N LEU A 106 -6.06 -23.37 -3.31
CA LEU A 106 -6.50 -21.96 -3.34
C LEU A 106 -6.17 -21.30 -4.68
N PHE A 107 -4.92 -21.43 -5.15
CA PHE A 107 -4.50 -20.84 -6.42
C PHE A 107 -5.24 -21.45 -7.62
N GLU A 108 -5.44 -22.79 -7.63
CA GLU A 108 -6.22 -23.44 -8.70
C GLU A 108 -7.68 -22.97 -8.71
N LYS A 109 -8.29 -22.74 -7.53
CA LYS A 109 -9.65 -22.19 -7.46
C LYS A 109 -9.71 -20.76 -7.99
N ALA A 110 -8.75 -19.92 -7.62
CA ALA A 110 -8.63 -18.55 -8.12
C ALA A 110 -8.40 -18.55 -9.65
N ARG A 111 -7.47 -19.37 -10.15
CA ARG A 111 -7.17 -19.55 -11.57
C ARG A 111 -8.42 -19.94 -12.36
N THR A 112 -9.15 -20.95 -11.88
CA THR A 112 -10.38 -21.43 -12.55
C THR A 112 -11.41 -20.30 -12.64
N TRP A 113 -11.67 -19.59 -11.54
CA TRP A 113 -12.63 -18.49 -11.50
C TRP A 113 -12.24 -17.33 -12.44
N LEU A 114 -10.93 -17.03 -12.55
CA LEU A 114 -10.39 -16.03 -13.45
C LEU A 114 -10.48 -16.48 -14.92
N ALA A 115 -10.14 -17.74 -15.21
CA ALA A 115 -10.23 -18.30 -16.57
C ALA A 115 -11.69 -18.31 -17.10
N GLU A 116 -12.66 -18.62 -16.25
CA GLU A 116 -14.09 -18.53 -16.57
C GLU A 116 -14.54 -17.11 -16.96
N ARG A 117 -13.74 -16.08 -16.63
CA ARG A 117 -13.93 -14.65 -16.97
C ARG A 117 -13.01 -14.17 -18.09
N GLY A 118 -12.38 -15.11 -18.81
CA GLY A 118 -11.53 -14.81 -19.95
C GLY A 118 -10.12 -14.33 -19.62
N MET A 119 -9.71 -14.43 -18.35
CA MET A 119 -8.32 -14.09 -17.98
C MET A 119 -7.38 -15.21 -18.39
N THR A 120 -6.19 -14.84 -18.84
CA THR A 120 -5.16 -15.77 -19.34
C THR A 120 -3.94 -15.91 -18.42
N ALA A 121 -3.89 -15.06 -17.39
CA ALA A 121 -2.83 -15.04 -16.40
C ALA A 121 -3.39 -14.50 -15.07
N MET A 122 -2.67 -14.72 -13.97
CA MET A 122 -2.95 -14.08 -12.70
C MET A 122 -1.69 -13.45 -12.09
N ARG A 123 -1.87 -12.27 -11.46
CA ARG A 123 -0.84 -11.47 -10.80
C ARG A 123 -1.23 -11.15 -9.35
N GLY A 124 -0.27 -11.10 -8.45
CA GLY A 124 -0.50 -10.71 -7.07
C GLY A 124 0.69 -10.96 -6.14
N PRO A 125 0.49 -10.81 -4.81
CA PRO A 125 -0.79 -10.43 -4.19
C PRO A 125 -1.08 -8.91 -4.30
N VAL A 126 -2.37 -8.56 -4.43
CA VAL A 126 -2.89 -7.19 -4.38
C VAL A 126 -4.17 -7.13 -3.53
N ASN A 127 -4.39 -6.09 -2.74
CA ASN A 127 -5.49 -6.05 -1.78
C ASN A 127 -6.30 -4.73 -1.81
N PRO A 128 -7.29 -4.57 -2.68
CA PRO A 128 -7.68 -5.42 -3.80
C PRO A 128 -7.06 -4.99 -5.14
N GLY A 129 -6.26 -3.94 -5.20
CA GLY A 129 -5.65 -3.40 -6.42
C GLY A 129 -4.29 -2.79 -6.18
N LEU A 130 -3.60 -2.41 -7.27
CA LEU A 130 -2.24 -1.87 -7.23
C LEU A 130 -2.12 -0.50 -6.53
N ASN A 131 -3.24 0.21 -6.35
CA ASN A 131 -3.29 1.46 -5.60
C ASN A 131 -3.49 1.28 -4.08
N TYR A 132 -3.62 0.03 -3.62
CA TYR A 132 -3.86 -0.33 -2.22
C TYR A 132 -2.64 -1.02 -1.61
N GLU A 133 -2.82 -2.07 -0.82
CA GLU A 133 -1.71 -2.87 -0.33
C GLU A 133 -1.29 -3.90 -1.38
N VAL A 134 0.00 -3.94 -1.70
CA VAL A 134 0.56 -4.75 -2.79
C VAL A 134 1.82 -5.46 -2.35
N GLY A 135 2.02 -6.65 -2.89
CA GLY A 135 3.24 -7.42 -2.77
C GLY A 135 3.29 -8.31 -1.55
N LEU A 136 4.05 -9.37 -1.69
CA LEU A 136 4.43 -10.33 -0.66
C LEU A 136 5.73 -9.85 -0.02
N LEU A 137 5.79 -9.73 1.30
CA LEU A 137 7.05 -9.50 2.01
C LEU A 137 7.98 -10.69 1.79
N ILE A 138 9.17 -10.44 1.23
CA ILE A 138 10.19 -11.46 0.94
C ILE A 138 11.50 -11.21 1.69
N ASP A 139 11.67 -10.03 2.29
CA ASP A 139 12.80 -9.66 3.15
C ASP A 139 12.41 -8.54 4.10
N GLY A 140 12.96 -8.54 5.34
CA GLY A 140 12.74 -7.48 6.32
C GLY A 140 11.81 -7.83 7.47
N TRP A 141 11.72 -9.10 7.91
CA TRP A 141 10.91 -9.53 9.07
C TRP A 141 11.49 -9.11 10.43
N HIS A 142 12.65 -8.45 10.46
CA HIS A 142 13.30 -7.98 11.69
C HIS A 142 12.55 -6.86 12.41
N SER A 143 11.56 -6.23 11.76
CA SER A 143 10.74 -5.16 12.32
C SER A 143 9.28 -5.24 11.84
N PRO A 144 8.30 -4.70 12.60
CA PRO A 144 6.90 -4.64 12.16
C PRO A 144 6.75 -3.85 10.86
N PRO A 145 5.73 -4.18 10.03
CA PRO A 145 5.41 -3.35 8.87
C PRO A 145 4.87 -1.99 9.31
N CYS A 146 5.15 -0.94 8.53
CA CYS A 146 4.49 0.35 8.70
C CYS A 146 3.02 0.29 8.30
N PHE A 147 2.24 1.28 8.75
CA PHE A 147 0.82 1.42 8.43
C PHE A 147 0.56 1.37 6.91
N MET A 148 -0.48 0.64 6.50
CA MET A 148 -0.83 0.36 5.10
C MET A 148 0.25 -0.44 4.36
N LYS A 149 0.91 -1.37 5.02
CA LYS A 149 1.85 -2.32 4.42
C LYS A 149 1.40 -3.75 4.63
N THR A 150 1.68 -4.60 3.65
CA THR A 150 1.48 -6.05 3.77
C THR A 150 2.48 -6.66 4.73
N TYR A 151 2.08 -7.75 5.34
CA TYR A 151 2.92 -8.62 6.16
C TYR A 151 2.47 -10.06 6.00
N ASN A 152 3.42 -10.98 5.97
CA ASN A 152 3.17 -12.41 5.81
C ASN A 152 4.28 -13.24 6.41
N PRO A 153 4.04 -14.52 6.72
CA PRO A 153 5.08 -15.46 7.12
C PRO A 153 6.11 -15.67 6.00
N PRO A 154 7.39 -15.96 6.34
CA PRO A 154 8.44 -16.17 5.34
C PRO A 154 8.14 -17.29 4.33
N TYR A 155 7.50 -18.39 4.75
CA TYR A 155 7.22 -19.54 3.90
C TYR A 155 6.22 -19.27 2.75
N TYR A 156 5.53 -18.12 2.74
CA TYR A 156 4.60 -17.79 1.64
C TYR A 156 5.29 -17.66 0.29
N ALA A 157 6.52 -17.15 0.26
CA ALA A 157 7.28 -17.06 -0.99
C ALA A 157 7.47 -18.45 -1.61
N ASP A 158 7.85 -19.43 -0.80
CA ASP A 158 8.03 -20.82 -1.25
C ASP A 158 6.71 -21.43 -1.77
N LEU A 159 5.59 -21.20 -1.08
CA LEU A 159 4.27 -21.68 -1.52
C LEU A 159 3.88 -21.12 -2.89
N LEU A 160 4.12 -19.82 -3.13
CA LEU A 160 3.83 -19.17 -4.41
C LEU A 160 4.74 -19.72 -5.51
N GLU A 161 6.04 -19.79 -5.26
CA GLU A 161 7.05 -20.23 -6.24
C GLU A 161 6.91 -21.71 -6.60
N GLN A 162 6.58 -22.59 -5.63
CA GLN A 162 6.30 -23.99 -5.87
C GLN A 162 5.01 -24.21 -6.68
N TYR A 163 3.99 -23.34 -6.52
CA TYR A 163 2.80 -23.36 -7.39
C TYR A 163 3.15 -22.93 -8.83
N GLY A 164 4.31 -22.33 -9.06
CA GLY A 164 4.80 -21.90 -10.38
C GLY A 164 4.59 -20.41 -10.66
N LEU A 165 4.24 -19.62 -9.67
CA LEU A 165 4.28 -18.17 -9.76
C LEU A 165 5.72 -17.67 -9.89
N ARG A 166 5.95 -16.62 -10.67
CA ARG A 166 7.28 -16.04 -10.91
C ARG A 166 7.28 -14.56 -10.63
N LYS A 167 8.43 -14.06 -10.18
CA LYS A 167 8.64 -12.61 -9.95
C LYS A 167 8.32 -11.81 -11.20
N VAL A 168 7.59 -10.70 -11.01
CA VAL A 168 7.35 -9.70 -12.04
C VAL A 168 7.89 -8.32 -11.66
N GLU A 169 7.75 -7.91 -10.40
CA GLU A 169 8.28 -6.63 -9.92
C GLU A 169 8.62 -6.74 -8.42
N ASP A 170 9.71 -6.12 -8.00
CA ASP A 170 10.02 -5.92 -6.58
C ASP A 170 9.76 -4.45 -6.20
N MET A 171 9.30 -4.27 -4.98
CA MET A 171 9.09 -2.97 -4.37
C MET A 171 9.83 -2.92 -3.05
N VAL A 172 10.57 -1.84 -2.82
CA VAL A 172 11.32 -1.68 -1.59
C VAL A 172 10.73 -0.61 -0.69
N ALA A 173 10.87 -0.81 0.60
CA ALA A 173 10.72 0.20 1.62
C ALA A 173 12.11 0.65 2.07
N PHE A 174 12.40 1.94 1.95
CA PHE A 174 13.64 2.50 2.45
C PHE A 174 13.46 3.02 3.88
N TYR A 175 14.41 2.70 4.72
CA TYR A 175 14.63 3.44 5.95
C TYR A 175 15.40 4.72 5.64
N ALA A 176 14.86 5.85 6.05
CA ALA A 176 15.50 7.15 5.94
C ALA A 176 15.91 7.66 7.33
N PRO A 177 17.21 7.92 7.55
CA PRO A 177 17.68 8.49 8.81
C PRO A 177 17.13 9.91 9.01
N THR A 178 16.95 10.33 10.26
CA THR A 178 16.34 11.62 10.60
C THR A 178 17.17 12.82 10.15
N ASP A 179 18.45 12.62 9.90
CA ASP A 179 19.40 13.61 9.35
C ASP A 179 19.56 13.52 7.82
N ILE A 180 18.68 12.76 7.13
CA ILE A 180 18.77 12.55 5.67
C ILE A 180 18.85 13.88 4.89
N VAL A 181 18.11 14.90 5.33
CA VAL A 181 18.11 16.21 4.66
C VAL A 181 19.49 16.88 4.77
N ASP A 182 20.17 16.68 5.89
CA ASP A 182 21.53 17.24 6.10
C ASP A 182 22.60 16.47 5.32
N ARG A 183 22.32 15.24 4.89
CA ARG A 183 23.22 14.40 4.08
C ARG A 183 23.04 14.60 2.57
N LEU A 184 22.02 15.32 2.14
CA LEU A 184 21.80 15.57 0.72
C LEU A 184 22.94 16.42 0.13
N ASP A 185 23.34 16.09 -1.11
CA ASP A 185 24.37 16.85 -1.83
C ASP A 185 23.98 18.34 -1.90
N PRO A 186 24.85 19.27 -1.45
CA PRO A 186 24.60 20.70 -1.55
C PRO A 186 24.22 21.19 -2.95
N LYS A 187 24.65 20.47 -4.00
CA LYS A 187 24.24 20.76 -5.38
C LYS A 187 22.74 20.59 -5.59
N MET A 188 22.10 19.67 -4.88
CA MET A 188 20.65 19.47 -4.96
C MET A 188 19.90 20.69 -4.45
N PHE A 189 20.39 21.33 -3.38
CA PHE A 189 19.78 22.56 -2.85
C PHE A 189 19.92 23.73 -3.82
N ARG A 190 21.04 23.84 -4.55
CA ARG A 190 21.20 24.85 -5.60
C ARG A 190 20.18 24.66 -6.74
N ILE A 191 19.94 23.42 -7.17
CA ILE A 191 18.91 23.12 -8.18
C ILE A 191 17.53 23.50 -7.65
N VAL A 192 17.25 23.20 -6.39
CA VAL A 192 16.02 23.59 -5.71
C VAL A 192 15.85 25.11 -5.66
N ASP A 193 16.91 25.86 -5.34
CA ASP A 193 16.86 27.32 -5.27
C ASP A 193 16.65 27.93 -6.66
N ILE A 194 17.33 27.42 -7.69
CA ILE A 194 17.07 27.82 -9.09
C ILE A 194 15.61 27.54 -9.47
N ALA A 195 15.08 26.36 -9.10
CA ALA A 195 13.70 26.01 -9.39
C ALA A 195 12.69 26.91 -8.63
N LYS A 196 12.99 27.25 -7.36
CA LYS A 196 12.17 28.15 -6.58
C LYS A 196 12.06 29.53 -7.24
N GLU A 197 13.18 30.10 -7.67
CA GLU A 197 13.20 31.40 -8.34
C GLU A 197 12.50 31.32 -9.71
N LYS A 198 12.88 30.33 -10.52
CA LYS A 198 12.35 30.18 -11.88
C LYS A 198 10.83 30.02 -11.95
N PHE A 199 10.26 29.28 -11.02
CA PHE A 199 8.81 28.94 -11.02
C PHE A 199 8.04 29.66 -9.90
N ASN A 200 8.65 30.64 -9.23
CA ASN A 200 8.03 31.35 -8.11
C ASN A 200 7.37 30.38 -7.11
N LEU A 201 8.15 29.34 -6.69
CA LEU A 201 7.61 28.24 -5.90
C LEU A 201 7.19 28.69 -4.50
N LYS A 202 6.00 28.30 -4.10
CA LYS A 202 5.49 28.45 -2.74
C LYS A 202 5.16 27.08 -2.15
N LEU A 203 5.50 26.91 -0.87
CA LEU A 203 5.17 25.70 -0.13
C LEU A 203 4.04 25.99 0.85
N ARG A 204 3.03 25.15 0.85
CA ARG A 204 1.97 25.18 1.86
C ARG A 204 1.65 23.79 2.40
N THR A 205 0.99 23.76 3.55
CA THR A 205 0.42 22.55 4.12
C THR A 205 -1.02 22.34 3.65
N LEU A 206 -1.57 21.16 3.96
CA LEU A 206 -2.99 20.91 3.80
C LEU A 206 -3.81 21.87 4.70
N ASP A 207 -4.83 22.49 4.13
CA ASP A 207 -5.77 23.36 4.85
C ASP A 207 -7.00 22.57 5.29
N ARG A 208 -7.24 22.46 6.61
CA ARG A 208 -8.42 21.77 7.15
C ARG A 208 -9.74 22.39 6.70
N LYS A 209 -9.77 23.70 6.43
CA LYS A 209 -10.97 24.40 5.96
C LYS A 209 -11.30 24.02 4.51
N ARG A 210 -10.27 23.75 3.69
CA ARG A 210 -10.37 23.33 2.30
C ARG A 210 -10.00 21.86 2.10
N PHE A 211 -10.20 21.02 3.12
CA PHE A 211 -9.74 19.64 3.11
C PHE A 211 -10.15 18.86 1.86
N LYS A 212 -11.41 18.97 1.44
CA LYS A 212 -11.91 18.25 0.24
C LYS A 212 -11.23 18.72 -1.04
N GLU A 213 -10.99 20.03 -1.17
CA GLU A 213 -10.31 20.62 -2.32
C GLU A 213 -8.85 20.18 -2.38
N ASP A 214 -8.14 20.25 -1.25
CA ASP A 214 -6.75 19.85 -1.15
C ASP A 214 -6.56 18.35 -1.43
N VAL A 215 -7.47 17.51 -0.92
CA VAL A 215 -7.45 16.08 -1.24
C VAL A 215 -7.69 15.84 -2.72
N ARG A 216 -8.70 16.49 -3.32
CA ARG A 216 -8.95 16.37 -4.77
C ARG A 216 -7.74 16.82 -5.58
N THR A 217 -7.10 17.93 -5.21
CA THR A 217 -5.89 18.43 -5.85
C THR A 217 -4.72 17.42 -5.73
N PHE A 218 -4.53 16.84 -4.53
CA PHE A 218 -3.53 15.79 -4.33
C PHE A 218 -3.76 14.60 -5.25
N LEU A 219 -5.00 14.14 -5.34
CA LEU A 219 -5.37 12.96 -6.12
C LEU A 219 -5.27 13.21 -7.64
N ASP A 220 -5.58 14.42 -8.09
CA ASP A 220 -5.35 14.84 -9.48
C ASP A 220 -3.85 14.80 -9.84
N ILE A 221 -2.99 15.32 -8.96
CA ILE A 221 -1.54 15.23 -9.12
C ILE A 221 -1.07 13.77 -9.10
N TYR A 222 -1.58 12.97 -8.16
CA TYR A 222 -1.29 11.55 -8.06
C TYR A 222 -1.58 10.82 -9.37
N ASN A 223 -2.81 10.95 -9.87
CA ASN A 223 -3.23 10.31 -11.11
C ASN A 223 -2.40 10.77 -12.32
N LYS A 224 -2.05 12.07 -12.41
CA LYS A 224 -1.26 12.62 -13.53
C LYS A 224 0.22 12.24 -13.45
N SER A 225 0.79 12.18 -12.27
CA SER A 225 2.23 11.95 -12.08
C SER A 225 2.65 10.49 -12.28
N LEU A 226 1.73 9.54 -12.08
CA LEU A 226 2.01 8.11 -12.10
C LEU A 226 1.63 7.40 -13.40
N VAL A 227 1.19 8.14 -14.43
CA VAL A 227 0.70 7.58 -15.70
C VAL A 227 1.69 6.59 -16.34
N GLY A 228 2.99 6.82 -16.24
CA GLY A 228 4.03 5.93 -16.78
C GLY A 228 4.59 4.91 -15.77
N THR A 229 4.01 4.81 -14.58
CA THR A 229 4.46 3.87 -13.54
C THR A 229 3.92 2.47 -13.82
N TRP A 230 4.74 1.46 -13.60
CA TRP A 230 4.38 0.06 -13.80
C TRP A 230 3.07 -0.30 -13.07
N GLY A 231 2.15 -0.92 -13.78
CA GLY A 231 0.88 -1.41 -13.24
C GLY A 231 -0.10 -0.32 -12.74
N PHE A 232 0.22 0.96 -12.90
CA PHE A 232 -0.62 2.04 -12.40
C PHE A 232 -1.94 2.15 -13.18
N VAL A 233 -3.04 2.16 -12.44
CA VAL A 233 -4.39 2.45 -12.95
C VAL A 233 -4.92 3.68 -12.20
N PRO A 234 -5.40 4.72 -12.88
CA PRO A 234 -6.04 5.84 -12.22
C PRO A 234 -7.22 5.38 -11.35
N MET A 235 -7.30 5.90 -10.15
CA MET A 235 -8.46 5.65 -9.29
C MET A 235 -9.66 6.44 -9.78
N SER A 236 -10.85 5.85 -9.67
CA SER A 236 -12.11 6.54 -9.92
C SER A 236 -12.40 7.63 -8.88
N ASP A 237 -13.21 8.62 -9.20
CA ASP A 237 -13.61 9.68 -8.26
C ASP A 237 -14.25 9.10 -6.99
N ALA A 238 -15.02 8.03 -7.12
CA ALA A 238 -15.64 7.36 -5.99
C ALA A 238 -14.61 6.71 -5.04
N GLU A 239 -13.57 6.03 -5.58
CA GLU A 239 -12.46 5.49 -4.79
C GLU A 239 -11.68 6.60 -4.10
N LEU A 240 -11.41 7.70 -4.82
CA LEU A 240 -10.72 8.87 -4.29
C LEU A 240 -11.47 9.50 -3.11
N GLU A 241 -12.79 9.68 -3.23
CA GLU A 241 -13.63 10.17 -2.13
C GLU A 241 -13.67 9.20 -0.94
N HIS A 242 -13.70 7.90 -1.21
CA HIS A 242 -13.71 6.88 -0.17
C HIS A 242 -12.41 6.90 0.64
N ILE A 243 -11.26 6.87 -0.03
CA ILE A 243 -9.93 6.97 0.60
C ILE A 243 -9.80 8.29 1.38
N ALA A 244 -10.23 9.41 0.80
CA ALA A 244 -10.20 10.71 1.46
C ALA A 244 -11.00 10.72 2.78
N LYS A 245 -12.18 10.09 2.79
CA LYS A 245 -13.00 9.95 4.00
C LYS A 245 -12.31 9.10 5.06
N GLY A 246 -11.72 7.97 4.65
CA GLY A 246 -10.98 7.07 5.53
C GLY A 246 -9.76 7.72 6.16
N LEU A 247 -8.97 8.44 5.36
CA LEU A 247 -7.74 9.10 5.81
C LEU A 247 -7.97 10.43 6.53
N LYS A 248 -9.14 11.04 6.41
CA LYS A 248 -9.42 12.38 6.98
C LYS A 248 -9.04 12.53 8.45
N LEU A 249 -9.25 11.49 9.23
CA LEU A 249 -8.96 11.47 10.65
C LEU A 249 -7.49 11.14 10.96
N LEU A 250 -6.79 10.47 10.05
CA LEU A 250 -5.41 10.03 10.21
C LEU A 250 -4.41 11.05 9.65
N ILE A 251 -4.81 11.82 8.63
CA ILE A 251 -3.96 12.86 8.05
C ILE A 251 -3.69 13.97 9.08
N VAL A 252 -2.42 14.27 9.25
CA VAL A 252 -1.93 15.43 9.98
C VAL A 252 -1.61 16.52 8.96
N PRO A 253 -2.33 17.65 8.93
CA PRO A 253 -2.19 18.67 7.89
C PRO A 253 -0.75 19.15 7.67
N GLU A 254 0.00 19.34 8.73
CA GLU A 254 1.40 19.80 8.66
C GLU A 254 2.36 18.77 8.04
N LEU A 255 1.97 17.48 7.99
CA LEU A 255 2.75 16.39 7.35
C LEU A 255 2.42 16.25 5.86
N THR A 256 1.48 17.02 5.33
CA THR A 256 1.16 17.09 3.91
C THR A 256 1.73 18.38 3.34
N THR A 257 2.48 18.30 2.25
CA THR A 257 3.11 19.44 1.60
C THR A 257 2.62 19.58 0.17
N PHE A 258 2.24 20.78 -0.22
CA PHE A 258 1.95 21.16 -1.60
C PHE A 258 3.02 22.12 -2.10
N ILE A 259 3.41 21.99 -3.37
CA ILE A 259 4.24 22.97 -4.10
C ILE A 259 3.34 23.70 -5.08
N GLU A 260 3.34 25.00 -5.01
CA GLU A 260 2.66 25.88 -5.95
C GLU A 260 3.67 26.62 -6.82
N ALA A 261 3.40 26.71 -8.13
CA ALA A 261 4.12 27.52 -9.09
C ALA A 261 3.11 28.47 -9.73
N ASP A 262 3.33 29.77 -9.62
CA ASP A 262 2.44 30.81 -10.15
C ASP A 262 0.95 30.60 -9.79
N GLY A 263 0.70 30.17 -8.56
CA GLY A 263 -0.65 29.92 -8.03
C GLY A 263 -1.29 28.57 -8.41
N LYS A 264 -0.60 27.74 -9.20
CA LYS A 264 -1.05 26.37 -9.55
C LYS A 264 -0.30 25.36 -8.72
N VAL A 265 -0.98 24.38 -8.13
CA VAL A 265 -0.34 23.28 -7.43
C VAL A 265 0.28 22.32 -8.46
N ILE A 266 1.59 22.09 -8.35
CA ILE A 266 2.39 21.27 -9.30
C ILE A 266 3.01 20.04 -8.66
N GLY A 267 2.96 19.94 -7.35
CA GLY A 267 3.46 18.78 -6.62
C GLY A 267 2.88 18.68 -5.23
N ALA A 268 2.87 17.48 -4.71
CA ALA A 268 2.39 17.21 -3.37
C ALA A 268 3.07 15.98 -2.75
N SER A 269 3.22 16.00 -1.43
CA SER A 269 3.63 14.83 -0.65
C SER A 269 2.72 14.60 0.55
N VAL A 270 2.53 13.33 0.90
CA VAL A 270 1.77 12.92 2.08
C VAL A 270 2.64 12.02 2.93
N VAL A 271 2.83 12.41 4.16
CA VAL A 271 3.45 11.61 5.22
C VAL A 271 2.39 11.26 6.25
N LEU A 272 2.29 10.01 6.62
CA LEU A 272 1.45 9.54 7.72
C LEU A 272 2.29 9.10 8.92
N LEU A 273 1.70 9.24 10.10
CA LEU A 273 2.20 8.57 11.29
C LEU A 273 1.99 7.05 11.14
N ASP A 274 2.88 6.25 11.68
CA ASP A 274 2.69 4.81 11.74
C ASP A 274 1.70 4.45 12.85
N TYR A 275 0.43 4.34 12.46
CA TYR A 275 -0.64 4.00 13.39
C TYR A 275 -0.65 2.54 13.83
N ASN A 276 0.21 1.68 13.27
CA ASN A 276 0.19 0.24 13.53
C ASN A 276 0.37 -0.12 15.00
N GLU A 277 1.19 0.62 15.76
CA GLU A 277 1.32 0.38 17.20
C GLU A 277 -0.01 0.55 17.95
N VAL A 278 -0.77 1.59 17.59
CA VAL A 278 -2.08 1.86 18.19
C VAL A 278 -3.13 0.89 17.68
N ILE A 279 -3.09 0.54 16.38
CA ILE A 279 -4.00 -0.43 15.77
C ILE A 279 -3.80 -1.82 16.40
N LYS A 280 -2.55 -2.21 16.64
CA LYS A 280 -2.21 -3.46 17.32
C LYS A 280 -2.77 -3.49 18.76
N GLU A 281 -2.63 -2.40 19.51
CA GLU A 281 -3.18 -2.29 20.88
C GLU A 281 -4.70 -2.45 20.92
N ILE A 282 -5.41 -1.94 19.90
CA ILE A 282 -6.88 -2.06 19.82
C ILE A 282 -7.34 -3.32 19.08
N GLY A 283 -6.40 -4.19 18.65
CA GLY A 283 -6.69 -5.43 17.93
C GLY A 283 -7.43 -5.20 16.60
N GLY A 284 -7.14 -4.10 15.90
CA GLY A 284 -7.80 -3.72 14.64
C GLY A 284 -9.26 -3.25 14.78
N LYS A 285 -9.80 -3.12 15.99
CA LYS A 285 -11.22 -2.78 16.26
C LYS A 285 -11.35 -1.32 16.66
N LEU A 286 -12.00 -0.52 15.81
CA LEU A 286 -12.23 0.90 16.11
C LEU A 286 -13.22 1.11 17.27
N PHE A 287 -14.28 0.31 17.38
CA PHE A 287 -15.21 0.43 18.49
C PHE A 287 -14.86 -0.56 19.61
N PRO A 288 -14.81 -0.12 20.88
CA PRO A 288 -14.98 1.26 21.38
C PRO A 288 -13.67 2.08 21.44
N PHE A 289 -12.54 1.55 21.00
CA PHE A 289 -11.20 2.08 21.33
C PHE A 289 -10.58 3.00 20.25
N GLY A 290 -11.30 3.31 19.16
CA GLY A 290 -10.77 4.11 18.04
C GLY A 290 -10.30 5.53 18.44
N TYR A 291 -10.80 6.09 19.53
CA TYR A 291 -10.32 7.37 20.07
C TYR A 291 -8.81 7.35 20.38
N LYS A 292 -8.22 6.16 20.65
CA LYS A 292 -6.79 6.01 20.90
C LYS A 292 -5.92 6.44 19.74
N LEU A 293 -6.42 6.32 18.48
CA LEU A 293 -5.73 6.81 17.29
C LEU A 293 -5.46 8.33 17.35
N PHE A 294 -6.29 9.07 18.11
CA PHE A 294 -6.11 10.52 18.28
C PHE A 294 -5.32 10.85 19.55
N THR A 295 -5.67 10.23 20.66
CA THR A 295 -5.06 10.55 21.97
C THR A 295 -3.61 10.09 22.07
N LYS A 296 -3.23 9.01 21.37
CA LYS A 296 -1.86 8.47 21.35
C LYS A 296 -1.00 9.01 20.20
N ARG A 297 -1.56 9.80 19.28
CA ARG A 297 -0.88 10.32 18.10
C ARG A 297 0.50 10.93 18.38
N ARG A 298 0.65 11.68 19.47
CA ARG A 298 1.91 12.33 19.85
C ARG A 298 2.99 11.37 20.39
N LYS A 299 2.63 10.12 20.65
CA LYS A 299 3.56 9.07 21.12
C LYS A 299 4.13 8.26 19.96
N ILE A 300 3.59 8.41 18.73
CA ILE A 300 4.06 7.71 17.56
C ILE A 300 5.38 8.35 17.12
N THR A 301 6.44 7.56 17.06
CA THR A 301 7.79 7.99 16.66
C THR A 301 8.15 7.60 15.22
N LYS A 302 7.31 6.79 14.58
CA LYS A 302 7.51 6.32 13.20
C LYS A 302 6.59 7.04 12.24
N MET A 303 7.13 7.37 11.08
CA MET A 303 6.38 7.97 9.98
C MET A 303 6.62 7.21 8.68
N ARG A 304 5.68 7.34 7.76
CA ARG A 304 5.80 6.82 6.41
C ARG A 304 5.51 7.91 5.39
N LEU A 305 6.45 8.16 4.47
CA LEU A 305 6.20 8.93 3.25
C LEU A 305 5.49 8.00 2.25
N ILE A 306 4.18 8.19 2.12
CA ILE A 306 3.35 7.35 1.25
C ILE A 306 3.54 7.76 -0.21
N SER A 307 3.64 9.07 -0.45
CA SER A 307 3.62 9.62 -1.79
C SER A 307 4.34 10.96 -1.84
N ALA A 308 5.14 11.14 -2.88
CA ALA A 308 5.79 12.39 -3.24
C ALA A 308 5.71 12.54 -4.75
N ASN A 309 4.72 13.27 -5.22
CA ASN A 309 4.35 13.37 -6.63
C ASN A 309 4.56 14.78 -7.15
N VAL A 310 5.08 14.87 -8.35
CA VAL A 310 5.27 16.12 -9.10
C VAL A 310 4.73 15.92 -10.50
N LEU A 311 4.02 16.90 -11.05
CA LEU A 311 3.51 16.84 -12.41
C LEU A 311 4.64 16.56 -13.42
N PRO A 312 4.41 15.78 -14.48
CA PRO A 312 5.45 15.30 -15.41
C PRO A 312 6.36 16.41 -15.95
N GLU A 313 5.81 17.56 -16.28
CA GLU A 313 6.54 18.71 -16.82
C GLU A 313 7.55 19.34 -15.84
N TYR A 314 7.39 19.06 -14.54
CA TYR A 314 8.26 19.56 -13.48
C TYR A 314 9.18 18.51 -12.84
N GLN A 315 9.05 17.23 -13.20
CA GLN A 315 9.82 16.14 -12.56
C GLN A 315 11.33 16.28 -12.70
N LYS A 316 11.81 16.84 -13.85
CA LYS A 316 13.24 17.01 -14.13
C LYS A 316 13.93 18.08 -13.26
N TRP A 317 13.18 18.86 -12.50
CA TRP A 317 13.70 19.98 -11.69
C TRP A 317 14.03 19.60 -10.23
N GLY A 318 14.05 18.32 -9.91
CA GLY A 318 14.42 17.84 -8.56
C GLY A 318 13.45 18.26 -7.46
N LEU A 319 12.21 18.62 -7.79
CA LEU A 319 11.21 19.12 -6.83
C LEU A 319 10.81 18.10 -5.75
N GLY A 320 11.13 16.82 -5.94
CA GLY A 320 11.02 15.82 -4.88
C GLY A 320 11.83 16.20 -3.62
N VAL A 321 13.00 16.82 -3.79
CA VAL A 321 13.80 17.32 -2.66
C VAL A 321 13.08 18.46 -1.94
N VAL A 322 12.39 19.34 -2.67
CA VAL A 322 11.59 20.44 -2.09
C VAL A 322 10.49 19.86 -1.21
N LEU A 323 9.80 18.80 -1.67
CA LEU A 323 8.73 18.14 -0.91
C LEU A 323 9.22 17.54 0.40
N VAL A 324 10.43 16.97 0.42
CA VAL A 324 11.00 16.34 1.63
C VAL A 324 11.80 17.33 2.50
N SER A 325 12.22 18.48 2.00
CA SER A 325 13.02 19.46 2.76
C SER A 325 12.35 19.94 4.04
N ARG A 326 11.00 20.03 4.05
CA ARG A 326 10.22 20.40 5.24
C ARG A 326 10.20 19.33 6.32
N LEU A 327 10.56 18.09 6.00
CA LEU A 327 10.54 16.99 6.98
C LEU A 327 11.52 17.25 8.13
N LYS A 328 12.63 17.97 7.88
CA LYS A 328 13.61 18.32 8.91
C LYS A 328 13.00 19.03 10.12
N ASP A 329 12.13 20.01 9.87
CA ASP A 329 11.46 20.76 10.94
C ASP A 329 10.37 19.91 11.62
N LEU A 330 9.73 19.03 10.86
CA LEU A 330 8.67 18.17 11.33
C LEU A 330 9.20 17.06 12.26
N TRP A 331 10.37 16.49 11.98
CA TRP A 331 10.97 15.45 12.83
C TRP A 331 11.18 15.95 14.26
N LYS A 332 11.74 17.14 14.43
CA LYS A 332 11.95 17.74 15.76
C LYS A 332 10.62 17.95 16.48
N LYS A 333 9.60 18.44 15.77
CA LYS A 333 8.29 18.72 16.32
C LYS A 333 7.51 17.46 16.74
N TRP A 334 7.71 16.34 16.02
CA TRP A 334 7.00 15.08 16.22
C TRP A 334 7.82 14.00 16.93
N THR A 335 9.04 14.29 17.33
CA THR A 335 9.94 13.33 18.00
C THR A 335 10.10 12.04 17.16
N VAL A 336 10.29 12.20 15.84
CA VAL A 336 10.41 11.08 14.90
C VAL A 336 11.80 10.49 14.99
N ASP A 337 11.89 9.18 15.09
CA ASP A 337 13.14 8.42 15.06
C ASP A 337 13.26 7.52 13.83
N HIS A 338 12.15 7.27 13.12
CA HIS A 338 12.10 6.41 11.95
C HIS A 338 11.20 7.01 10.86
N LEU A 339 11.73 7.13 9.65
CA LEU A 339 10.95 7.46 8.46
C LEU A 339 11.10 6.33 7.43
N GLU A 340 9.98 5.72 7.06
CA GLU A 340 9.92 4.82 5.92
C GLU A 340 9.52 5.58 4.66
N ILE A 341 10.24 5.35 3.55
CA ILE A 341 9.87 5.83 2.22
C ILE A 341 9.48 4.61 1.38
N SER A 342 8.20 4.48 1.08
CA SER A 342 7.68 3.27 0.44
C SER A 342 6.33 3.49 -0.26
N TRP A 343 6.04 2.81 -1.36
CA TRP A 343 6.89 1.83 -2.06
C TRP A 343 7.72 2.52 -3.12
N VAL A 344 8.92 2.02 -3.32
CA VAL A 344 9.74 2.38 -4.46
C VAL A 344 9.90 1.12 -5.30
N LEU A 345 9.39 1.16 -6.54
CA LEU A 345 9.53 0.06 -7.50
C LEU A 345 11.00 -0.13 -7.87
N GLU A 346 11.46 -1.38 -8.06
CA GLU A 346 12.82 -1.64 -8.54
C GLU A 346 13.03 -1.06 -9.95
N SER A 347 11.97 -1.05 -10.76
CA SER A 347 11.97 -0.43 -12.11
C SER A 347 12.08 1.10 -12.07
N ASN A 348 11.77 1.76 -10.94
CA ASN A 348 11.96 3.20 -10.76
C ASN A 348 13.40 3.52 -10.33
N HIS A 349 14.35 3.28 -11.26
CA HIS A 349 15.78 3.46 -11.02
C HIS A 349 16.16 4.86 -10.56
N LEU A 350 15.43 5.90 -10.98
CA LEU A 350 15.72 7.28 -10.59
C LEU A 350 15.49 7.49 -9.10
N SER A 351 14.32 7.12 -8.59
CA SER A 351 13.99 7.23 -7.17
C SER A 351 14.87 6.32 -6.33
N TYR A 352 15.06 5.06 -6.75
CA TYR A 352 15.90 4.09 -6.05
C TYR A 352 17.33 4.61 -5.84
N LYS A 353 18.00 5.02 -6.94
CA LYS A 353 19.37 5.53 -6.89
C LYS A 353 19.48 6.84 -6.11
N SER A 354 18.48 7.71 -6.18
CA SER A 354 18.48 8.98 -5.46
C SER A 354 18.40 8.77 -3.95
N LEU A 355 17.54 7.88 -3.49
CA LEU A 355 17.41 7.54 -2.07
C LEU A 355 18.64 6.83 -1.53
N ALA A 356 19.20 5.88 -2.26
CA ALA A 356 20.43 5.19 -1.88
C ALA A 356 21.62 6.18 -1.76
N ARG A 357 21.76 7.13 -2.70
CA ARG A 357 22.79 8.19 -2.62
C ARG A 357 22.57 9.15 -1.46
N ALA A 358 21.33 9.37 -1.06
CA ALA A 358 21.00 10.18 0.10
C ALA A 358 21.29 9.47 1.44
N GLY A 359 21.72 8.21 1.41
CA GLY A 359 22.04 7.43 2.60
C GLY A 359 20.83 6.66 3.18
N CYS A 360 19.74 6.54 2.42
CA CYS A 360 18.67 5.61 2.78
C CYS A 360 19.11 4.17 2.55
N THR A 361 18.71 3.26 3.42
CA THR A 361 18.96 1.82 3.32
C THR A 361 17.66 1.08 3.04
N VAL A 362 17.73 -0.01 2.27
CA VAL A 362 16.57 -0.89 2.09
C VAL A 362 16.29 -1.60 3.42
N ASP A 363 15.08 -1.46 3.92
CA ASP A 363 14.60 -2.07 5.16
C ASP A 363 13.75 -3.32 4.88
N LYS A 364 12.88 -3.23 3.86
CA LYS A 364 11.99 -4.35 3.48
C LYS A 364 11.89 -4.45 1.97
N THR A 365 11.70 -5.69 1.49
CA THR A 365 11.44 -5.98 0.09
C THR A 365 10.13 -6.74 -0.06
N TYR A 366 9.31 -6.28 -0.99
CA TYR A 366 8.03 -6.88 -1.33
C TYR A 366 8.06 -7.30 -2.79
N ARG A 367 7.47 -8.45 -3.13
CA ARG A 367 7.47 -9.01 -4.47
C ARG A 367 6.06 -9.19 -4.99
N VAL A 368 5.86 -8.83 -6.24
CA VAL A 368 4.67 -9.19 -7.02
C VAL A 368 5.05 -10.34 -7.92
N TYR A 369 4.18 -11.32 -7.99
CA TYR A 369 4.32 -12.52 -8.81
C TYR A 369 3.25 -12.57 -9.89
N ASP A 370 3.53 -13.29 -10.98
CA ASP A 370 2.50 -13.68 -11.93
C ASP A 370 2.69 -15.12 -12.45
N LYS A 371 1.65 -15.62 -13.12
CA LYS A 371 1.64 -16.92 -13.77
C LYS A 371 0.62 -16.89 -14.91
N ALA A 372 1.06 -17.25 -16.13
CA ALA A 372 0.15 -17.57 -17.22
C ALA A 372 -0.59 -18.90 -16.97
N PHE A 373 -1.77 -19.05 -17.52
CA PHE A 373 -2.63 -20.24 -17.36
C PHE A 373 -2.34 -21.32 -18.38
#